data_6c8be8e8d9de2df411b8ec19ba5f86a5
#
_entry.id   6c8be8e8d9de2df411b8ec19ba5f86a5
#
_cell.length_a   1.000
_cell.length_b   1.000
_cell.length_c   1.000
_cell.angle_alpha   90.00
_cell.angle_beta   90.00
_cell.angle_gamma   90.00
#
_symmetry.space_group_name_H-M   'P 1'
#
loop_
_entity.id
_entity.type
_entity.pdbx_description
1 polymer ?
#
loop_
_entity_poly.entity_id
_entity_poly.type
_entity_poly.pdbx_seq_one_letter_code
_entity_poly.pdbx_strand_id
1 'polypeptide(L)'
;NHIVLDPVMISKGGHHLLQNEAIAALKKDMVPLATMITPNIPEAEVLTGMTIRTDEEMQEACRKIHALGAKTVLLKGGHLAGAPNDLYFDGTEFTFYKGDRIETKNTHGTGCTLSSVIAANMAKGHTLTEAVEIGKMYITKAIQHSFNLGHGHGPVHHFYAFDESLKEGHISG
;
A
#
# COMPACT_ATOMS: atom_id res chain seq x y z
N ASN A 1 -15.42 4.21 13.67
CA ASN A 1 -14.74 4.89 12.56
C ASN A 1 -13.48 4.11 12.21
N HIS A 2 -13.22 3.91 10.90
CA HIS A 2 -12.03 3.27 10.40
C HIS A 2 -11.12 4.30 9.74
N ILE A 3 -9.83 4.29 10.07
CA ILE A 3 -8.82 5.17 9.49
C ILE A 3 -7.76 4.29 8.84
N VAL A 4 -7.56 4.44 7.53
CA VAL A 4 -6.43 3.87 6.79
C VAL A 4 -5.43 4.99 6.59
N LEU A 5 -4.26 4.86 7.19
CA LEU A 5 -3.17 5.84 7.13
C LEU A 5 -2.11 5.39 6.13
N ASP A 6 -1.98 6.10 5.00
CA ASP A 6 -0.84 5.96 4.09
C ASP A 6 0.24 6.98 4.47
N PRO A 7 1.35 6.57 5.10
CA PRO A 7 2.32 7.49 5.68
C PRO A 7 3.31 7.99 4.62
N VAL A 8 2.84 8.76 3.65
CA VAL A 8 3.65 9.25 2.53
C VAL A 8 4.73 10.21 3.03
N MET A 9 5.95 9.70 3.22
CA MET A 9 7.09 10.45 3.73
C MET A 9 8.24 10.59 2.74
N ILE A 10 8.28 9.70 1.74
CA ILE A 10 9.37 9.63 0.77
C ILE A 10 8.77 9.60 -0.64
N SER A 11 9.27 10.47 -1.53
CA SER A 11 8.89 10.47 -2.94
C SER A 11 9.45 9.25 -3.67
N LYS A 12 8.91 8.90 -4.85
CA LYS A 12 9.48 7.85 -5.71
C LYS A 12 10.95 8.08 -6.08
N GLY A 13 11.40 9.34 -6.09
CA GLY A 13 12.79 9.72 -6.33
C GLY A 13 13.70 9.63 -5.08
N GLY A 14 13.20 9.12 -3.95
CA GLY A 14 13.96 8.98 -2.71
C GLY A 14 14.10 10.28 -1.90
N HIS A 15 13.43 11.37 -2.29
CA HIS A 15 13.47 12.63 -1.54
C HIS A 15 12.50 12.59 -0.36
N HIS A 16 12.99 13.02 0.81
CA HIS A 16 12.14 13.21 1.97
C HIS A 16 11.11 14.32 1.71
N LEU A 17 9.83 14.00 1.89
CA LEU A 17 8.70 14.93 1.75
C LEU A 17 8.32 15.59 3.07
N LEU A 18 8.64 14.94 4.19
CA LEU A 18 8.35 15.43 5.54
C LEU A 18 9.64 15.78 6.27
N GLN A 19 9.60 16.87 7.05
CA GLN A 19 10.63 17.23 8.01
C GLN A 19 10.55 16.34 9.26
N ASN A 20 11.62 16.26 10.04
CA ASN A 20 11.70 15.40 11.23
C ASN A 20 10.60 15.67 12.25
N GLU A 21 10.23 16.93 12.42
CA GLU A 21 9.16 17.36 13.33
C GLU A 21 7.79 16.82 12.88
N ALA A 22 7.54 16.83 11.57
CA ALA A 22 6.31 16.30 11.00
C ALA A 22 6.25 14.77 11.12
N ILE A 23 7.39 14.07 10.97
CA ILE A 23 7.50 12.63 11.20
C ILE A 23 7.22 12.30 12.68
N ALA A 24 7.77 13.09 13.60
CA ALA A 24 7.52 12.91 15.03
C ALA A 24 6.04 13.12 15.38
N ALA A 25 5.41 14.16 14.83
CA ALA A 25 3.97 14.40 14.99
C ALA A 25 3.12 13.26 14.40
N LEU A 26 3.46 12.78 13.19
CA LEU A 26 2.76 11.65 12.58
C LEU A 26 2.83 10.39 13.47
N LYS A 27 4.01 10.06 13.98
CA LYS A 27 4.19 8.92 14.91
C LYS A 27 3.37 9.07 16.19
N LYS A 28 3.36 10.27 16.76
CA LYS A 28 2.72 10.54 18.05
C LYS A 28 1.21 10.69 17.94
N ASP A 29 0.74 11.41 16.91
CA ASP A 29 -0.64 11.91 16.90
C ASP A 29 -1.52 11.16 15.90
N MET A 30 -0.96 10.64 14.77
CA MET A 30 -1.73 10.01 13.71
C MET A 30 -1.68 8.48 13.76
N VAL A 31 -0.50 7.89 13.97
CA VAL A 31 -0.34 6.43 13.99
C VAL A 31 -1.24 5.76 15.03
N PRO A 32 -1.42 6.28 16.27
CA PRO A 32 -2.31 5.67 17.26
C PRO A 32 -3.80 5.70 16.88
N LEU A 33 -4.20 6.55 15.93
CA LEU A 33 -5.58 6.63 15.45
C LEU A 33 -5.85 5.65 14.31
N ALA A 34 -4.81 5.11 13.69
CA ALA A 34 -4.94 4.26 12.52
C ALA A 34 -5.54 2.90 12.86
N THR A 35 -6.63 2.53 12.17
CA THR A 35 -7.10 1.16 12.12
C THR A 35 -6.12 0.31 11.32
N MET A 36 -5.57 0.85 10.24
CA MET A 36 -4.50 0.25 9.45
C MET A 36 -3.52 1.34 9.01
N ILE A 37 -2.23 1.06 9.09
CA ILE A 37 -1.18 1.87 8.47
C ILE A 37 -0.53 1.07 7.33
N THR A 38 -0.23 1.73 6.19
CA THR A 38 0.21 1.07 4.95
C THR A 38 1.58 1.57 4.46
N PRO A 39 2.66 1.49 5.26
CA PRO A 39 3.99 1.95 4.85
C PRO A 39 4.60 1.07 3.76
N ASN A 40 5.43 1.67 2.91
CA ASN A 40 6.42 0.93 2.12
C ASN A 40 7.69 0.68 2.97
N ILE A 41 8.67 -0.08 2.43
CA ILE A 41 9.92 -0.39 3.15
C ILE A 41 10.66 0.88 3.59
N PRO A 42 10.95 1.88 2.71
CA PRO A 42 11.63 3.11 3.14
C PRO A 42 10.86 3.89 4.23
N GLU A 43 9.54 3.93 4.16
CA GLU A 43 8.69 4.58 5.16
C GLU A 43 8.71 3.82 6.49
N ALA A 44 8.69 2.49 6.45
CA ALA A 44 8.82 1.66 7.64
C ALA A 44 10.19 1.81 8.30
N GLU A 45 11.26 1.92 7.52
CA GLU A 45 12.61 2.22 8.03
C GLU A 45 12.64 3.56 8.78
N VAL A 46 12.01 4.60 8.24
CA VAL A 46 11.88 5.91 8.92
C VAL A 46 11.03 5.81 10.19
N LEU A 47 9.93 5.07 10.15
CA LEU A 47 9.06 4.88 11.31
C LEU A 47 9.76 4.13 12.45
N THR A 48 10.57 3.13 12.12
CA THR A 48 11.15 2.19 13.12
C THR A 48 12.60 2.48 13.47
N GLY A 49 13.32 3.24 12.63
CA GLY A 49 14.77 3.42 12.75
C GLY A 49 15.58 2.16 12.41
N MET A 50 14.97 1.17 11.74
CA MET A 50 15.59 -0.08 11.31
C MET A 50 15.95 -0.04 9.83
N THR A 51 16.88 -0.88 9.41
CA THR A 51 17.05 -1.27 8.02
C THR A 51 16.28 -2.57 7.78
N ILE A 52 15.56 -2.68 6.64
CA ILE A 52 14.68 -3.80 6.34
C ILE A 52 15.11 -4.43 5.01
N ARG A 53 15.60 -5.67 5.05
CA ARG A 53 16.09 -6.42 3.88
C ARG A 53 15.57 -7.84 3.79
N THR A 54 15.04 -8.39 4.91
CA THR A 54 14.54 -9.76 5.01
C THR A 54 13.11 -9.79 5.52
N ASP A 55 12.45 -10.94 5.37
CA ASP A 55 11.09 -11.15 5.87
C ASP A 55 11.02 -11.08 7.40
N GLU A 56 12.06 -11.52 8.11
CA GLU A 56 12.16 -11.41 9.57
C GLU A 56 12.25 -9.94 10.02
N GLU A 57 13.02 -9.12 9.29
CA GLU A 57 13.12 -7.69 9.55
C GLU A 57 11.80 -6.97 9.22
N MET A 58 11.05 -7.42 8.19
CA MET A 58 9.69 -6.93 7.92
C MET A 58 8.75 -7.23 9.09
N GLN A 59 8.79 -8.46 9.63
CA GLN A 59 7.97 -8.83 10.79
C GLN A 59 8.29 -7.98 12.02
N GLU A 60 9.58 -7.76 12.29
CA GLU A 60 10.01 -6.93 13.42
C GLU A 60 9.60 -5.47 13.22
N ALA A 61 9.71 -4.94 12.00
CA ALA A 61 9.23 -3.61 11.68
C ALA A 61 7.71 -3.47 11.90
N CYS A 62 6.92 -4.46 11.49
CA CYS A 62 5.48 -4.48 11.74
C CYS A 62 5.16 -4.46 13.25
N ARG A 63 5.87 -5.25 14.08
CA ARG A 63 5.69 -5.21 15.54
C ARG A 63 6.01 -3.84 16.12
N LYS A 64 7.10 -3.21 15.68
CA LYS A 64 7.48 -1.85 16.14
C LYS A 64 6.47 -0.79 15.73
N ILE A 65 5.96 -0.85 14.50
CA ILE A 65 4.93 0.09 14.02
C ILE A 65 3.62 -0.12 14.79
N HIS A 66 3.24 -1.37 15.03
CA HIS A 66 2.09 -1.68 15.87
C HIS A 66 2.25 -1.16 17.30
N ALA A 67 3.45 -1.25 17.87
CA ALA A 67 3.77 -0.69 19.19
C ALA A 67 3.69 0.85 19.24
N LEU A 68 3.74 1.56 18.11
CA LEU A 68 3.45 2.99 18.04
C LEU A 68 1.95 3.30 18.17
N GLY A 69 1.08 2.28 18.16
CA GLY A 69 -0.35 2.42 18.42
C GLY A 69 -1.29 2.10 17.25
N ALA A 70 -0.78 1.84 16.06
CA ALA A 70 -1.63 1.39 14.95
C ALA A 70 -2.24 0.02 15.27
N LYS A 71 -3.54 -0.18 14.94
CA LYS A 71 -4.21 -1.47 15.25
C LYS A 71 -3.72 -2.58 14.35
N THR A 72 -3.48 -2.30 13.07
CA THR A 72 -2.94 -3.26 12.10
C THR A 72 -1.93 -2.58 11.18
N VAL A 73 -1.03 -3.36 10.58
CA VAL A 73 0.01 -2.88 9.68
C VAL A 73 -0.02 -3.66 8.38
N LEU A 74 -0.02 -2.98 7.24
CA LEU A 74 0.21 -3.56 5.92
C LEU A 74 1.53 -3.02 5.37
N LEU A 75 2.63 -3.73 5.58
CA LEU A 75 3.96 -3.36 5.10
C LEU A 75 4.13 -3.80 3.64
N LYS A 76 4.28 -2.82 2.73
CA LYS A 76 4.40 -3.06 1.28
C LYS A 76 5.83 -3.44 0.92
N GLY A 77 6.03 -4.68 0.45
CA GLY A 77 7.35 -5.27 0.19
C GLY A 77 7.94 -5.02 -1.21
N GLY A 78 7.28 -4.24 -2.06
CA GLY A 78 7.68 -4.02 -3.45
C GLY A 78 9.07 -3.40 -3.67
N HIS A 79 9.73 -2.91 -2.62
CA HIS A 79 11.09 -2.35 -2.67
C HIS A 79 12.18 -3.37 -2.36
N LEU A 80 11.85 -4.57 -1.89
CA LEU A 80 12.83 -5.61 -1.64
C LEU A 80 13.29 -6.30 -2.94
N ALA A 81 14.52 -6.81 -2.92
CA ALA A 81 15.03 -7.67 -3.98
C ALA A 81 14.31 -9.03 -3.90
N GLY A 82 13.57 -9.40 -4.94
CA GLY A 82 12.80 -10.66 -4.98
C GLY A 82 11.31 -10.42 -5.28
N ALA A 83 10.45 -11.31 -4.80
CA ALA A 83 9.02 -11.17 -4.97
C ALA A 83 8.49 -9.98 -4.15
N PRO A 84 7.63 -9.10 -4.70
CA PRO A 84 7.09 -7.94 -4.00
C PRO A 84 5.96 -8.37 -3.05
N ASN A 85 6.29 -9.21 -2.07
CA ASN A 85 5.33 -9.67 -1.08
C ASN A 85 5.03 -8.57 -0.08
N ASP A 86 3.75 -8.35 0.19
CA ASP A 86 3.33 -7.47 1.27
C ASP A 86 3.06 -8.29 2.52
N LEU A 87 3.37 -7.72 3.68
CA LEU A 87 3.18 -8.35 4.98
C LEU A 87 2.10 -7.62 5.76
N TYR A 88 1.02 -8.33 6.06
CA TYR A 88 -0.03 -7.87 6.96
C TYR A 88 0.20 -8.41 8.37
N PHE A 89 0.03 -7.55 9.36
CA PHE A 89 0.08 -7.87 10.78
C PHE A 89 -1.16 -7.34 11.48
N ASP A 90 -1.93 -8.22 12.10
CA ASP A 90 -3.18 -7.85 12.79
C ASP A 90 -2.99 -7.49 14.26
N GLY A 91 -1.74 -7.53 14.75
CA GLY A 91 -1.36 -7.38 16.17
C GLY A 91 -1.01 -8.70 16.82
N THR A 92 -1.33 -9.84 16.20
CA THR A 92 -1.09 -11.19 16.72
C THR A 92 -0.43 -12.08 15.68
N GLU A 93 -1.00 -12.15 14.48
CA GLU A 93 -0.59 -13.04 13.40
C GLU A 93 -0.08 -12.26 12.17
N PHE A 94 0.79 -12.91 11.41
CA PHE A 94 1.34 -12.42 10.15
C PHE A 94 0.73 -13.15 8.97
N THR A 95 0.33 -12.39 7.95
CA THR A 95 -0.12 -12.92 6.67
C THR A 95 0.69 -12.31 5.54
N PHE A 96 1.37 -13.15 4.75
CA PHE A 96 2.06 -12.71 3.55
C PHE A 96 1.11 -12.73 2.35
N TYR A 97 0.97 -11.59 1.71
CA TYR A 97 0.29 -11.46 0.42
C TYR A 97 1.32 -11.50 -0.69
N LYS A 98 1.34 -12.59 -1.45
CA LYS A 98 2.23 -12.71 -2.62
C LYS A 98 1.88 -11.66 -3.66
N GLY A 99 2.90 -11.07 -4.24
CA GLY A 99 2.79 -10.13 -5.34
C GLY A 99 3.62 -10.59 -6.53
N ASP A 100 3.06 -10.46 -7.74
CA ASP A 100 3.82 -10.63 -8.96
C ASP A 100 4.47 -9.31 -9.33
N ARG A 101 5.78 -9.33 -9.65
CA ARG A 101 6.46 -8.15 -10.14
C ARG A 101 6.05 -7.90 -11.60
N ILE A 102 5.24 -6.89 -11.79
CA ILE A 102 4.86 -6.44 -13.13
C ILE A 102 5.95 -5.48 -13.63
N GLU A 103 6.61 -5.85 -14.71
CA GLU A 103 7.62 -5.01 -15.35
C GLU A 103 6.95 -3.84 -16.08
N THR A 104 6.81 -2.72 -15.38
CA THR A 104 6.26 -1.48 -15.95
C THR A 104 6.85 -0.25 -15.27
N LYS A 105 6.95 0.83 -16.03
CA LYS A 105 7.29 2.16 -15.48
C LYS A 105 6.06 2.87 -14.86
N ASN A 106 4.85 2.41 -15.19
CA ASN A 106 3.59 3.06 -14.85
C ASN A 106 3.11 2.64 -13.45
N THR A 107 3.84 3.06 -12.45
CA THR A 107 3.57 2.71 -11.03
C THR A 107 3.31 3.93 -10.16
N HIS A 108 3.07 5.11 -10.79
CA HIS A 108 2.74 6.32 -10.03
C HIS A 108 1.36 6.18 -9.38
N GLY A 109 1.28 6.49 -8.08
CA GLY A 109 0.03 6.46 -7.32
C GLY A 109 -0.41 5.08 -6.83
N THR A 110 0.38 4.00 -7.01
CA THR A 110 -0.01 2.64 -6.59
C THR A 110 -0.28 2.53 -5.09
N GLY A 111 0.56 3.12 -4.24
CA GLY A 111 0.39 3.10 -2.78
C GLY A 111 -0.89 3.79 -2.33
N CYS A 112 -1.08 5.04 -2.77
CA CYS A 112 -2.27 5.82 -2.44
C CYS A 112 -3.56 5.18 -2.97
N THR A 113 -3.49 4.54 -4.14
CA THR A 113 -4.63 3.80 -4.70
C THR A 113 -4.97 2.59 -3.84
N LEU A 114 -3.98 1.81 -3.43
CA LEU A 114 -4.19 0.63 -2.56
C LEU A 114 -4.86 1.03 -1.25
N SER A 115 -4.33 2.02 -0.53
CA SER A 115 -4.91 2.49 0.73
C SER A 115 -6.33 3.05 0.55
N SER A 116 -6.60 3.75 -0.55
CA SER A 116 -7.94 4.26 -0.87
C SER A 116 -8.95 3.14 -1.15
N VAL A 117 -8.54 2.10 -1.89
CA VAL A 117 -9.40 0.93 -2.17
C VAL A 117 -9.68 0.16 -0.89
N ILE A 118 -8.69 -0.03 -0.02
CA ILE A 118 -8.87 -0.66 1.29
C ILE A 118 -9.89 0.14 2.11
N ALA A 119 -9.71 1.45 2.25
CA ALA A 119 -10.62 2.32 3.00
C ALA A 119 -12.06 2.26 2.47
N ALA A 120 -12.23 2.29 1.13
CA ALA A 120 -13.53 2.21 0.49
C ALA A 120 -14.24 0.88 0.75
N ASN A 121 -13.51 -0.25 0.73
CA ASN A 121 -14.10 -1.56 0.98
C ASN A 121 -14.41 -1.78 2.47
N MET A 122 -13.60 -1.27 3.39
CA MET A 122 -13.96 -1.22 4.81
C MET A 122 -15.24 -0.41 5.04
N ALA A 123 -15.41 0.72 4.35
CA ALA A 123 -16.64 1.52 4.43
C ALA A 123 -17.87 0.79 3.88
N LYS A 124 -17.68 -0.16 2.96
CA LYS A 124 -18.75 -1.05 2.45
C LYS A 124 -19.08 -2.23 3.39
N GLY A 125 -18.34 -2.38 4.49
CA GLY A 125 -18.57 -3.43 5.48
C GLY A 125 -17.72 -4.69 5.31
N HIS A 126 -16.74 -4.71 4.40
CA HIS A 126 -15.77 -5.80 4.30
C HIS A 126 -14.84 -5.83 5.52
N THR A 127 -14.38 -7.01 5.89
CA THR A 127 -13.32 -7.18 6.88
C THR A 127 -12.01 -6.59 6.39
N LEU A 128 -11.06 -6.36 7.30
CA LEU A 128 -9.73 -5.83 6.96
C LEU A 128 -9.00 -6.74 5.94
N THR A 129 -9.04 -8.04 6.15
CA THR A 129 -8.40 -9.04 5.28
C THR A 129 -9.01 -9.01 3.87
N GLU A 130 -10.34 -9.06 3.78
CA GLU A 130 -11.05 -8.95 2.48
C GLU A 130 -10.75 -7.63 1.78
N ALA A 131 -10.73 -6.51 2.51
CA ALA A 131 -10.41 -5.20 1.95
C ALA A 131 -8.97 -5.13 1.39
N VAL A 132 -8.00 -5.78 2.05
CA VAL A 132 -6.63 -5.90 1.56
C VAL A 132 -6.57 -6.75 0.30
N GLU A 133 -7.24 -7.91 0.27
CA GLU A 133 -7.28 -8.80 -0.91
C GLU A 133 -7.89 -8.09 -2.13
N ILE A 134 -9.04 -7.44 -1.93
CA ILE A 134 -9.69 -6.64 -2.98
C ILE A 134 -8.77 -5.51 -3.45
N GLY A 135 -8.09 -4.82 -2.52
CA GLY A 135 -7.16 -3.75 -2.83
C GLY A 135 -5.98 -4.23 -3.66
N LYS A 136 -5.38 -5.36 -3.31
CA LYS A 136 -4.27 -5.97 -4.07
C LYS A 136 -4.71 -6.41 -5.46
N MET A 137 -5.85 -7.07 -5.57
CA MET A 137 -6.39 -7.46 -6.87
C MET A 137 -6.66 -6.24 -7.76
N TYR A 138 -7.27 -5.20 -7.21
CA TYR A 138 -7.56 -3.97 -7.93
C TYR A 138 -6.28 -3.30 -8.44
N ILE A 139 -5.28 -3.10 -7.57
CA ILE A 139 -4.06 -2.40 -7.97
C ILE A 139 -3.24 -3.21 -8.98
N THR A 140 -3.20 -4.53 -8.86
CA THR A 140 -2.55 -5.41 -9.84
C THR A 140 -3.15 -5.23 -11.22
N LYS A 141 -4.47 -5.28 -11.34
CA LYS A 141 -5.18 -5.04 -12.61
C LYS A 141 -4.98 -3.62 -13.14
N ALA A 142 -5.06 -2.61 -12.27
CA ALA A 142 -4.83 -1.23 -12.67
C ALA A 142 -3.41 -0.97 -13.21
N ILE A 143 -2.41 -1.70 -12.70
CA ILE A 143 -1.03 -1.67 -13.22
C ILE A 143 -0.94 -2.42 -14.55
N GLN A 144 -1.52 -3.62 -14.66
CA GLN A 144 -1.51 -4.43 -15.89
C GLN A 144 -2.11 -3.70 -17.09
N HIS A 145 -3.15 -2.89 -16.86
CA HIS A 145 -3.84 -2.12 -17.90
C HIS A 145 -3.35 -0.68 -18.02
N SER A 146 -2.23 -0.34 -17.36
CA SER A 146 -1.69 1.02 -17.38
C SER A 146 -1.31 1.49 -18.78
N PHE A 147 -1.45 2.80 -19.03
CA PHE A 147 -1.10 3.42 -20.30
C PHE A 147 0.33 3.95 -20.32
N ASN A 148 1.01 3.79 -21.43
CA ASN A 148 2.30 4.44 -21.67
C ASN A 148 2.07 5.90 -22.09
N LEU A 149 1.97 6.81 -21.11
CA LEU A 149 1.82 8.23 -21.33
C LEU A 149 3.10 8.97 -20.94
N GLY A 150 3.68 9.68 -21.90
CA GLY A 150 4.91 10.48 -21.67
C GLY A 150 6.16 9.64 -21.48
N HIS A 151 7.20 10.24 -20.85
CA HIS A 151 8.54 9.64 -20.72
C HIS A 151 8.92 9.30 -19.27
N GLY A 152 8.09 9.64 -18.28
CA GLY A 152 8.30 9.38 -16.85
C GLY A 152 7.56 8.14 -16.36
N HIS A 153 7.37 8.08 -15.03
CA HIS A 153 6.51 7.09 -14.41
C HIS A 153 5.05 7.43 -14.69
N GLY A 154 4.40 6.66 -15.57
CA GLY A 154 3.00 6.84 -15.92
C GLY A 154 2.04 6.45 -14.78
N PRO A 155 0.78 6.91 -14.85
CA PRO A 155 -0.26 6.54 -13.89
C PRO A 155 -0.76 5.11 -14.12
N VAL A 156 -1.34 4.52 -13.08
CA VAL A 156 -2.13 3.29 -13.19
C VAL A 156 -3.48 3.59 -13.83
N HIS A 157 -4.13 2.58 -14.43
CA HIS A 157 -5.42 2.73 -15.08
C HIS A 157 -6.58 2.47 -14.11
N HIS A 158 -7.12 3.54 -13.51
CA HIS A 158 -8.20 3.42 -12.52
C HIS A 158 -9.53 2.94 -13.09
N PHE A 159 -9.76 3.10 -14.38
CA PHE A 159 -11.03 2.78 -15.05
C PHE A 159 -10.97 1.49 -15.89
N TYR A 160 -9.96 0.63 -15.66
CA TYR A 160 -9.76 -0.59 -16.45
C TYR A 160 -11.01 -1.47 -16.55
N ALA A 161 -11.78 -1.58 -15.46
CA ALA A 161 -12.98 -2.41 -15.43
C ALA A 161 -14.10 -1.88 -16.35
N PHE A 162 -14.18 -0.56 -16.54
CA PHE A 162 -15.13 0.03 -17.49
C PHE A 162 -14.70 -0.19 -18.94
N ASP A 163 -13.39 -0.12 -19.22
CA ASP A 163 -12.86 -0.36 -20.56
C ASP A 163 -13.01 -1.83 -20.97
N GLU A 164 -12.88 -2.78 -20.06
CA GLU A 164 -13.15 -4.18 -20.31
C GLU A 164 -14.63 -4.42 -20.67
N SER A 165 -15.55 -3.82 -19.93
CA SER A 165 -16.99 -3.94 -20.22
C SER A 165 -17.38 -3.38 -21.59
N LEU A 166 -16.70 -2.34 -22.05
CA LEU A 166 -16.90 -1.77 -23.38
C LEU A 166 -16.36 -2.68 -24.50
N LYS A 167 -15.27 -3.45 -24.25
CA LYS A 167 -14.69 -4.38 -25.21
C LYS A 167 -15.49 -5.68 -25.35
N GLU A 168 -16.15 -6.13 -24.30
CA GLU A 168 -16.95 -7.36 -24.29
C GLU A 168 -18.35 -7.19 -24.89
N GLY A 169 -18.70 -5.98 -25.37
CA GLY A 169 -19.89 -5.77 -26.23
C GLY A 169 -21.23 -6.06 -25.55
N HIS A 170 -21.32 -6.01 -24.23
CA HIS A 170 -22.59 -6.17 -23.53
C HIS A 170 -23.35 -4.86 -23.45
N ILE A 171 -23.74 -4.35 -24.62
CA ILE A 171 -24.92 -3.49 -24.73
C ILE A 171 -26.07 -4.43 -25.06
N SER A 172 -26.64 -5.06 -24.05
CA SER A 172 -27.97 -5.63 -24.15
C SER A 172 -28.93 -4.45 -24.14
N GLY A 173 -29.52 -4.15 -25.29
CA GLY A 173 -30.58 -3.17 -25.44
C GLY A 173 -31.88 -3.62 -24.74
#